data_1267b6f7466903c4ca3e3e910f0306ea
#
_entry.id   1267b6f7466903c4ca3e3e910f0306ea
#
_cell.length_a   1.000
_cell.length_b   1.000
_cell.length_c   1.000
_cell.angle_alpha   90.00
_cell.angle_beta   90.00
_cell.angle_gamma   90.00
#
_symmetry.space_group_name_H-M   'P 1'
#
loop_
_entity.id
_entity.type
_entity.pdbx_description
1 polymer ?
#
loop_
_entity_poly.entity_id
_entity_poly.type
_entity_poly.pdbx_seq_one_letter_code
_entity_poly.pdbx_strand_id
1 'polypeptide(L)'
;MDVSSTSDDEITLLCTWALTVTHVACEYTEQKFNAEKTGGDPVIPSLNLDTDLVMACDRLVDRLIKAYKNPIQMLIDIARYSKLISPKDTGHNEEREVRLLERCPPGHEGTKLIDIPATILDASGAIITWYLPDALTNATQKEIWVALDLLAPILEKSIKLDGNWRTNQKWFTPRSQNDVLTPGCINLSPAWFQQRHENQVDPAVSASLNGASSEDILKAIARPAAIATAALRVMHPEQYWAGLRAFASLEEKAQSKQLPKMSETLQYWATVFNSHSVICNRETPNHRDHSLIPECFDILTSVGNYSNAWMRRIVRHGVHAVEGDQIARAWYMRDAVHIYAGIPSCGWARLDWKK
;
A
#
# COMPACT_ATOMS: atom_id res chain seq x y z
N MET A 1 5.97 9.72 25.91
CA MET A 1 5.31 8.42 26.23
C MET A 1 5.96 7.35 25.37
N ASP A 2 6.29 6.18 25.88
CA ASP A 2 6.82 5.10 25.04
C ASP A 2 5.66 4.39 24.32
N VAL A 3 5.36 4.83 23.10
CA VAL A 3 4.23 4.34 22.29
C VAL A 3 4.41 2.86 21.90
N SER A 4 5.63 2.31 21.98
CA SER A 4 5.90 0.91 21.64
C SER A 4 5.31 -0.08 22.64
N SER A 5 5.08 0.34 23.87
CA SER A 5 4.51 -0.46 24.97
C SER A 5 3.03 -0.17 25.25
N THR A 6 2.42 0.78 24.54
CA THR A 6 1.02 1.18 24.71
C THR A 6 0.08 0.09 24.19
N SER A 7 -1.00 -0.20 24.92
CA SER A 7 -2.02 -1.17 24.49
C SER A 7 -2.76 -0.73 23.22
N ASP A 8 -3.39 -1.67 22.51
CA ASP A 8 -4.11 -1.39 21.28
C ASP A 8 -5.30 -0.44 21.52
N ASP A 9 -6.00 -0.55 22.65
CA ASP A 9 -7.10 0.35 23.04
C ASP A 9 -6.60 1.77 23.30
N GLU A 10 -5.47 1.93 24.00
CA GLU A 10 -4.85 3.24 24.26
C GLU A 10 -4.33 3.89 22.97
N ILE A 11 -3.74 3.11 22.06
CA ILE A 11 -3.29 3.60 20.75
C ILE A 11 -4.47 4.13 19.94
N THR A 12 -5.62 3.46 19.95
CA THR A 12 -6.83 3.92 19.27
C THR A 12 -7.29 5.28 19.76
N LEU A 13 -7.17 5.56 21.07
CA LEU A 13 -7.50 6.87 21.65
C LEU A 13 -6.54 7.99 21.25
N LEU A 14 -5.33 7.66 20.81
CA LEU A 14 -4.34 8.63 20.33
C LEU A 14 -4.44 8.92 18.83
N CYS A 15 -5.35 8.26 18.11
CA CYS A 15 -5.52 8.45 16.68
C CYS A 15 -6.15 9.82 16.37
N THR A 16 -5.71 10.41 15.25
CA THR A 16 -6.38 11.58 14.65
C THR A 16 -7.79 11.22 14.20
N TRP A 17 -8.63 12.24 13.97
CA TRP A 17 -10.01 12.03 13.51
C TRP A 17 -10.10 11.14 12.26
N ALA A 18 -9.26 11.39 11.26
CA ALA A 18 -9.26 10.61 10.02
C ALA A 18 -8.92 9.13 10.27
N LEU A 19 -7.94 8.83 11.13
CA LEU A 19 -7.59 7.46 11.51
C LEU A 19 -8.66 6.80 12.37
N THR A 20 -9.35 7.55 13.22
CA THR A 20 -10.47 7.02 14.01
C THR A 20 -11.62 6.54 13.12
N VAL A 21 -11.99 7.32 12.09
CA VAL A 21 -13.01 6.90 11.11
C VAL A 21 -12.54 5.67 10.34
N THR A 22 -11.28 5.65 9.91
CA THR A 22 -10.68 4.48 9.23
C THR A 22 -10.69 3.25 10.14
N HIS A 23 -10.39 3.40 11.43
CA HIS A 23 -10.39 2.30 12.39
C HIS A 23 -11.77 1.64 12.50
N VAL A 24 -12.86 2.40 12.55
CA VAL A 24 -14.23 1.85 12.56
C VAL A 24 -14.50 0.98 11.33
N ALA A 25 -14.04 1.39 10.15
CA ALA A 25 -14.15 0.58 8.93
C ALA A 25 -13.29 -0.70 9.00
N CYS A 26 -12.11 -0.61 9.60
CA CYS A 26 -11.20 -1.75 9.81
C CYS A 26 -11.80 -2.78 10.78
N GLU A 27 -12.37 -2.32 11.89
CA GLU A 27 -13.05 -3.20 12.86
C GLU A 27 -14.24 -3.92 12.23
N TYR A 28 -15.08 -3.20 11.50
CA TYR A 28 -16.20 -3.80 10.79
C TYR A 28 -15.74 -4.88 9.80
N THR A 29 -14.70 -4.57 9.00
CA THR A 29 -14.15 -5.48 8.01
C THR A 29 -13.58 -6.75 8.67
N GLU A 30 -12.82 -6.60 9.75
CA GLU A 30 -12.23 -7.72 10.48
C GLU A 30 -13.29 -8.59 11.16
N GLN A 31 -14.26 -7.99 11.86
CA GLN A 31 -15.35 -8.70 12.51
C GLN A 31 -16.17 -9.50 11.50
N LYS A 32 -16.53 -8.87 10.37
CA LYS A 32 -17.26 -9.53 9.30
C LYS A 32 -16.46 -10.65 8.65
N PHE A 33 -15.17 -10.45 8.37
CA PHE A 33 -14.29 -11.49 7.86
C PHE A 33 -14.24 -12.70 8.81
N ASN A 34 -14.09 -12.46 10.12
CA ASN A 34 -14.04 -13.51 11.11
C ASN A 34 -15.39 -14.26 11.24
N ALA A 35 -16.51 -13.54 11.21
CA ALA A 35 -17.84 -14.16 11.22
C ALA A 35 -18.06 -15.05 9.98
N GLU A 36 -17.76 -14.57 8.77
CA GLU A 36 -17.90 -15.35 7.53
C GLU A 36 -16.90 -16.53 7.46
N LYS A 37 -15.69 -16.36 8.02
CA LYS A 37 -14.71 -17.43 8.11
C LYS A 37 -15.18 -18.59 8.99
N THR A 38 -15.85 -18.29 10.10
CA THR A 38 -16.28 -19.28 11.09
C THR A 38 -17.72 -19.71 10.94
N GLY A 39 -18.51 -19.09 10.06
CA GLY A 39 -19.96 -19.30 9.96
C GLY A 39 -20.74 -18.72 11.14
N GLY A 40 -20.24 -17.65 11.74
CA GLY A 40 -20.86 -16.92 12.85
C GLY A 40 -22.02 -16.02 12.44
N ASP A 41 -22.56 -15.30 13.42
CA ASP A 41 -23.68 -14.38 13.23
C ASP A 41 -23.32 -13.20 12.31
N PRO A 42 -24.30 -12.64 11.58
CA PRO A 42 -24.10 -11.45 10.76
C PRO A 42 -23.63 -10.24 11.60
N VAL A 43 -22.60 -9.58 11.13
CA VAL A 43 -22.08 -8.37 11.76
C VAL A 43 -22.85 -7.14 11.27
N ILE A 44 -23.34 -6.33 12.20
CA ILE A 44 -24.05 -5.08 11.91
C ILE A 44 -23.03 -3.95 11.84
N PRO A 45 -23.00 -3.17 10.73
CA PRO A 45 -22.07 -2.04 10.62
C PRO A 45 -22.41 -0.94 11.63
N SER A 46 -21.39 -0.23 12.11
CA SER A 46 -21.57 0.96 12.93
C SER A 46 -22.35 2.04 12.20
N LEU A 47 -23.22 2.77 12.91
CA LEU A 47 -23.96 3.92 12.37
C LEU A 47 -23.04 5.08 11.91
N ASN A 48 -21.77 5.05 12.31
CA ASN A 48 -20.76 6.02 11.90
C ASN A 48 -20.17 5.73 10.51
N LEU A 49 -20.47 4.58 9.91
CA LEU A 49 -20.04 4.24 8.56
C LEU A 49 -21.11 4.64 7.55
N ASP A 50 -20.73 5.38 6.52
CA ASP A 50 -21.63 5.66 5.41
C ASP A 50 -21.87 4.39 4.56
N THR A 51 -22.99 4.38 3.84
CA THR A 51 -23.45 3.21 3.08
C THR A 51 -22.43 2.77 2.02
N ASP A 52 -21.79 3.71 1.32
CA ASP A 52 -20.82 3.37 0.27
C ASP A 52 -19.56 2.72 0.86
N LEU A 53 -19.13 3.17 2.04
CA LEU A 53 -18.00 2.58 2.75
C LEU A 53 -18.35 1.18 3.28
N VAL A 54 -19.56 0.99 3.81
CA VAL A 54 -20.06 -0.34 4.21
C VAL A 54 -20.06 -1.30 3.00
N MET A 55 -20.62 -0.88 1.87
CA MET A 55 -20.64 -1.70 0.65
C MET A 55 -19.24 -2.02 0.15
N ALA A 56 -18.29 -1.10 0.29
CA ALA A 56 -16.90 -1.33 -0.09
C ALA A 56 -16.22 -2.33 0.84
N CYS A 57 -16.44 -2.25 2.16
CA CYS A 57 -15.97 -3.24 3.12
C CYS A 57 -16.58 -4.63 2.87
N ASP A 58 -17.88 -4.70 2.57
CA ASP A 58 -18.56 -5.94 2.24
C ASP A 58 -17.97 -6.61 1.00
N ARG A 59 -17.72 -5.83 -0.05
CA ARG A 59 -17.08 -6.33 -1.27
C ARG A 59 -15.66 -6.82 -0.99
N LEU A 60 -14.91 -6.08 -0.18
CA LEU A 60 -13.57 -6.46 0.24
C LEU A 60 -13.57 -7.79 1.01
N VAL A 61 -14.47 -7.96 2.00
CA VAL A 61 -14.60 -9.21 2.77
C VAL A 61 -14.93 -10.39 1.87
N ASP A 62 -15.87 -10.25 0.92
CA ASP A 62 -16.17 -11.32 -0.05
C ASP A 62 -14.90 -11.80 -0.79
N ARG A 63 -14.03 -10.87 -1.21
CA ARG A 63 -12.78 -11.22 -1.89
C ARG A 63 -11.73 -11.81 -0.97
N LEU A 64 -11.61 -11.28 0.25
CA LEU A 64 -10.71 -11.81 1.28
C LEU A 64 -11.08 -13.25 1.66
N ILE A 65 -12.36 -13.54 1.87
CA ILE A 65 -12.84 -14.90 2.19
C ILE A 65 -12.56 -15.87 1.04
N LYS A 66 -12.81 -15.46 -0.22
CA LYS A 66 -12.51 -16.28 -1.39
C LYS A 66 -11.01 -16.56 -1.50
N ALA A 67 -10.17 -15.55 -1.30
CA ALA A 67 -8.72 -15.71 -1.33
C ALA A 67 -8.22 -16.58 -0.17
N TYR A 68 -8.75 -16.39 1.03
CA TYR A 68 -8.43 -17.22 2.21
C TYR A 68 -8.74 -18.70 1.97
N LYS A 69 -9.84 -19.01 1.29
CA LYS A 69 -10.28 -20.38 0.95
C LYS A 69 -9.53 -20.96 -0.26
N ASN A 70 -8.71 -20.17 -0.96
CA ASN A 70 -7.97 -20.60 -2.16
C ASN A 70 -6.46 -20.33 -2.00
N PRO A 71 -5.77 -21.04 -1.12
CA PRO A 71 -4.35 -20.89 -0.93
C PRO A 71 -3.55 -21.63 -2.00
N ILE A 72 -2.47 -21.00 -2.45
CA ILE A 72 -1.52 -21.55 -3.41
C ILE A 72 -0.14 -21.57 -2.73
N GLN A 73 0.40 -22.78 -2.52
CA GLN A 73 1.73 -22.91 -1.90
C GLN A 73 2.83 -22.90 -2.96
N MET A 74 3.86 -22.12 -2.71
CA MET A 74 5.08 -22.05 -3.51
C MET A 74 6.26 -22.69 -2.77
N LEU A 75 7.17 -23.34 -3.51
CA LEU A 75 8.39 -23.93 -2.97
C LEU A 75 9.51 -22.87 -2.81
N ILE A 76 9.21 -21.77 -2.13
CA ILE A 76 10.17 -20.70 -1.84
C ILE A 76 10.14 -20.40 -0.34
N ASP A 77 11.28 -20.04 0.22
CA ASP A 77 11.43 -19.49 1.58
C ASP A 77 11.61 -17.96 1.42
N ILE A 78 10.55 -17.21 1.68
CA ILE A 78 10.54 -15.76 1.45
C ILE A 78 11.49 -15.02 2.42
N ALA A 79 11.59 -15.47 3.66
CA ALA A 79 12.47 -14.86 4.65
C ALA A 79 13.95 -15.04 4.27
N ARG A 80 14.31 -16.24 3.82
CA ARG A 80 15.65 -16.51 3.28
C ARG A 80 15.91 -15.72 2.01
N TYR A 81 14.94 -15.68 1.10
CA TYR A 81 15.05 -14.93 -0.14
C TYR A 81 15.29 -13.44 0.15
N SER A 82 14.51 -12.83 1.06
CA SER A 82 14.66 -11.42 1.44
C SER A 82 16.04 -11.11 2.01
N LYS A 83 16.60 -11.98 2.86
CA LYS A 83 17.97 -11.83 3.38
C LYS A 83 19.01 -11.89 2.27
N LEU A 84 18.84 -12.80 1.31
CA LEU A 84 19.79 -12.97 0.19
C LEU A 84 19.80 -11.76 -0.76
N ILE A 85 18.70 -11.05 -0.88
CA ILE A 85 18.57 -9.89 -1.77
C ILE A 85 18.74 -8.55 -1.05
N SER A 86 18.83 -8.55 0.29
CA SER A 86 19.01 -7.33 1.07
C SER A 86 20.32 -6.63 0.70
N PRO A 87 20.30 -5.31 0.43
CA PRO A 87 21.51 -4.58 0.07
C PRO A 87 22.38 -4.20 1.27
N LYS A 88 21.95 -4.48 2.52
CA LYS A 88 22.62 -3.96 3.74
C LYS A 88 24.10 -4.32 3.83
N ASP A 89 24.50 -5.45 3.25
CA ASP A 89 25.87 -5.93 3.39
C ASP A 89 26.74 -5.88 2.11
N THR A 90 26.16 -5.67 0.94
CA THR A 90 26.88 -5.92 -0.33
C THR A 90 26.63 -4.90 -1.46
N GLY A 91 25.81 -3.89 -1.25
CA GLY A 91 25.42 -2.97 -2.32
C GLY A 91 24.62 -3.66 -3.46
N HIS A 92 24.60 -3.06 -4.64
CA HIS A 92 24.06 -3.69 -5.84
C HIS A 92 24.93 -4.88 -6.25
N ASN A 93 24.38 -6.10 -6.10
CA ASN A 93 25.06 -7.30 -6.56
C ASN A 93 24.27 -7.91 -7.73
N GLU A 94 24.52 -7.39 -8.93
CA GLU A 94 23.87 -7.82 -10.17
C GLU A 94 24.08 -9.32 -10.44
N GLU A 95 25.26 -9.87 -10.17
CA GLU A 95 25.54 -11.30 -10.34
C GLU A 95 24.70 -12.18 -9.41
N ARG A 96 24.46 -11.71 -8.17
CA ARG A 96 23.61 -12.42 -7.22
C ARG A 96 22.15 -12.38 -7.69
N GLU A 97 21.69 -11.24 -8.20
CA GLU A 97 20.36 -11.10 -8.76
C GLU A 97 20.16 -11.99 -9.98
N VAL A 98 21.12 -12.07 -10.88
CA VAL A 98 21.11 -12.97 -12.04
C VAL A 98 20.98 -14.42 -11.58
N ARG A 99 21.79 -14.88 -10.63
CA ARG A 99 21.70 -16.24 -10.07
C ARG A 99 20.37 -16.56 -9.39
N LEU A 100 19.74 -15.56 -8.76
CA LEU A 100 18.40 -15.71 -8.19
C LEU A 100 17.33 -15.78 -9.29
N LEU A 101 17.50 -15.04 -10.37
CA LEU A 101 16.63 -15.12 -11.55
C LEU A 101 16.71 -16.48 -12.26
N GLU A 102 17.90 -17.09 -12.32
CA GLU A 102 18.08 -18.44 -12.85
C GLU A 102 17.36 -19.51 -11.99
N ARG A 103 17.37 -19.34 -10.66
CA ARG A 103 16.70 -20.25 -9.73
C ARG A 103 15.18 -20.02 -9.63
N CYS A 104 14.74 -18.79 -9.84
CA CYS A 104 13.34 -18.38 -9.82
C CYS A 104 13.02 -17.64 -11.11
N PRO A 105 12.98 -18.34 -12.27
CA PRO A 105 12.77 -17.70 -13.55
C PRO A 105 11.39 -17.00 -13.58
N PRO A 106 11.23 -15.95 -14.41
CA PRO A 106 9.91 -15.39 -14.68
C PRO A 106 9.00 -16.45 -15.25
N GLY A 107 7.70 -16.30 -15.03
CA GLY A 107 6.73 -17.12 -15.73
C GLY A 107 6.97 -17.06 -17.24
N HIS A 108 6.92 -18.22 -17.90
CA HIS A 108 7.05 -18.36 -19.36
C HIS A 108 5.67 -18.41 -20.00
N GLU A 109 5.60 -18.33 -21.32
CA GLU A 109 4.41 -18.72 -22.07
C GLU A 109 3.94 -20.11 -21.60
N GLY A 110 2.65 -20.22 -21.21
CA GLY A 110 2.10 -21.45 -20.61
C GLY A 110 2.12 -21.50 -19.07
N THR A 111 2.68 -20.51 -18.38
CA THR A 111 2.55 -20.39 -16.92
C THR A 111 1.09 -20.10 -16.57
N LYS A 112 0.53 -20.86 -15.61
CA LYS A 112 -0.84 -20.64 -15.17
C LYS A 112 -1.00 -19.25 -14.59
N LEU A 113 -1.88 -18.46 -15.19
CA LEU A 113 -2.27 -17.16 -14.68
C LEU A 113 -3.20 -17.35 -13.47
N ILE A 114 -3.01 -16.53 -12.44
CA ILE A 114 -3.94 -16.45 -11.32
C ILE A 114 -4.91 -15.31 -11.63
N ASP A 115 -6.15 -15.65 -11.91
CA ASP A 115 -7.25 -14.74 -12.29
C ASP A 115 -8.41 -14.72 -11.29
N ILE A 116 -8.34 -15.56 -10.26
CA ILE A 116 -9.32 -15.65 -9.18
C ILE A 116 -8.70 -15.24 -7.84
N PRO A 117 -9.49 -14.81 -6.84
CA PRO A 117 -8.97 -14.50 -5.51
C PRO A 117 -8.16 -15.65 -4.94
N ALA A 118 -6.94 -15.35 -4.49
CA ALA A 118 -6.01 -16.35 -3.97
C ALA A 118 -5.06 -15.75 -2.92
N THR A 119 -4.61 -16.59 -2.00
CA THR A 119 -3.51 -16.28 -1.07
C THR A 119 -2.31 -17.13 -1.43
N ILE A 120 -1.17 -16.50 -1.70
CA ILE A 120 0.05 -17.19 -2.08
C ILE A 120 0.94 -17.32 -0.85
N LEU A 121 1.36 -18.54 -0.56
CA LEU A 121 2.14 -18.92 0.61
C LEU A 121 3.52 -19.40 0.19
N ASP A 122 4.50 -19.17 1.06
CA ASP A 122 5.81 -19.80 0.94
C ASP A 122 5.81 -21.23 1.49
N ALA A 123 6.95 -21.91 1.41
CA ALA A 123 7.12 -23.28 1.90
C ALA A 123 6.90 -23.42 3.43
N SER A 124 7.04 -22.34 4.19
CA SER A 124 6.85 -22.30 5.66
C SER A 124 5.41 -21.91 6.07
N GLY A 125 4.53 -21.56 5.11
CA GLY A 125 3.20 -21.03 5.36
C GLY A 125 3.16 -19.52 5.64
N ALA A 126 4.29 -18.80 5.43
CA ALA A 126 4.27 -17.35 5.42
C ALA A 126 3.51 -16.84 4.18
N ILE A 127 2.72 -15.80 4.37
CA ILE A 127 1.96 -15.21 3.27
C ILE A 127 2.89 -14.32 2.46
N ILE A 128 2.99 -14.60 1.16
CA ILE A 128 3.75 -13.80 0.22
C ILE A 128 2.89 -12.68 -0.37
N THR A 129 1.65 -13.01 -0.75
CA THR A 129 0.71 -12.03 -1.32
C THR A 129 -0.74 -12.51 -1.23
N TRP A 130 -1.65 -11.55 -1.23
CA TRP A 130 -3.07 -11.73 -1.48
C TRP A 130 -3.39 -11.17 -2.86
N TYR A 131 -4.04 -11.94 -3.69
CA TYR A 131 -4.58 -11.49 -4.98
C TYR A 131 -6.10 -11.36 -4.87
N LEU A 132 -6.59 -10.13 -4.98
CA LEU A 132 -7.99 -9.77 -4.72
C LEU A 132 -8.60 -9.06 -5.95
N PRO A 133 -8.82 -9.77 -7.06
CA PRO A 133 -9.44 -9.17 -8.25
C PRO A 133 -10.85 -8.67 -7.91
N ASP A 134 -11.25 -7.56 -8.51
CA ASP A 134 -12.55 -6.89 -8.32
C ASP A 134 -12.88 -6.58 -6.85
N ALA A 135 -11.90 -6.28 -6.02
CA ALA A 135 -12.14 -5.93 -4.61
C ALA A 135 -12.74 -4.54 -4.43
N LEU A 136 -12.58 -3.65 -5.40
CA LEU A 136 -13.10 -2.29 -5.33
C LEU A 136 -14.50 -2.19 -5.93
N THR A 137 -15.42 -1.49 -5.25
CA THR A 137 -16.73 -1.15 -5.79
C THR A 137 -16.62 -0.10 -6.91
N ASN A 138 -17.63 0.01 -7.76
CA ASN A 138 -17.68 1.07 -8.77
C ASN A 138 -17.67 2.47 -8.16
N ALA A 139 -18.28 2.66 -6.98
CA ALA A 139 -18.24 3.93 -6.26
C ALA A 139 -16.80 4.28 -5.84
N THR A 140 -16.07 3.34 -5.24
CA THR A 140 -14.66 3.53 -4.86
C THR A 140 -13.77 3.79 -6.08
N GLN A 141 -13.98 3.08 -7.18
CA GLN A 141 -13.25 3.33 -8.42
C GLN A 141 -13.50 4.75 -8.94
N LYS A 142 -14.77 5.19 -8.93
CA LYS A 142 -15.14 6.57 -9.34
C LYS A 142 -14.47 7.62 -8.45
N GLU A 143 -14.40 7.41 -7.14
CA GLU A 143 -13.69 8.32 -6.22
C GLU A 143 -12.20 8.41 -6.55
N ILE A 144 -11.58 7.28 -6.88
CA ILE A 144 -10.19 7.25 -7.32
C ILE A 144 -10.00 8.11 -8.57
N TRP A 145 -10.94 8.07 -9.53
CA TRP A 145 -10.89 8.90 -10.74
C TRP A 145 -11.07 10.39 -10.40
N VAL A 146 -12.07 10.74 -9.62
CA VAL A 146 -12.34 12.14 -9.25
C VAL A 146 -11.17 12.79 -8.51
N ALA A 147 -10.50 12.04 -7.63
CA ALA A 147 -9.33 12.54 -6.92
C ALA A 147 -8.15 12.91 -7.85
N LEU A 148 -8.11 12.37 -9.08
CA LEU A 148 -7.04 12.68 -10.03
C LEU A 148 -7.14 14.09 -10.61
N ASP A 149 -8.33 14.67 -10.69
CA ASP A 149 -8.49 16.05 -11.16
C ASP A 149 -7.69 17.02 -10.27
N LEU A 150 -7.68 16.76 -8.96
CA LEU A 150 -6.89 17.53 -7.99
C LEU A 150 -5.38 17.26 -8.12
N LEU A 151 -5.00 16.07 -8.57
CA LEU A 151 -3.60 15.64 -8.68
C LEU A 151 -2.99 15.95 -10.06
N ALA A 152 -3.80 16.20 -11.09
CA ALA A 152 -3.34 16.38 -12.46
C ALA A 152 -2.21 17.41 -12.61
N PRO A 153 -2.26 18.62 -12.00
CA PRO A 153 -1.18 19.61 -12.13
C PRO A 153 0.14 19.14 -11.49
N ILE A 154 0.09 18.26 -10.49
CA ILE A 154 1.27 17.72 -9.81
C ILE A 154 1.82 16.52 -10.57
N LEU A 155 0.94 15.68 -11.11
CA LEU A 155 1.30 14.53 -11.95
C LEU A 155 2.07 15.01 -13.20
N GLU A 156 1.54 15.98 -13.92
CA GLU A 156 2.18 16.54 -15.12
C GLU A 156 3.61 17.03 -14.83
N LYS A 157 3.80 17.74 -13.73
CA LYS A 157 5.12 18.25 -13.31
C LYS A 157 6.08 17.17 -12.86
N SER A 158 5.60 15.94 -12.60
CA SER A 158 6.43 14.84 -12.12
C SER A 158 7.30 14.21 -13.21
N ILE A 159 6.91 14.37 -14.48
CA ILE A 159 7.62 13.76 -15.62
C ILE A 159 8.86 14.59 -15.97
N LYS A 160 9.98 13.90 -16.17
CA LYS A 160 11.29 14.49 -16.49
C LYS A 160 11.93 13.80 -17.67
N LEU A 161 12.65 14.55 -18.49
CA LEU A 161 13.42 14.00 -19.62
C LEU A 161 14.55 13.08 -19.14
N ASP A 162 15.29 13.52 -18.12
CA ASP A 162 16.49 12.85 -17.59
C ASP A 162 16.29 12.27 -16.17
N GLY A 163 15.04 11.98 -15.81
CA GLY A 163 14.70 11.42 -14.51
C GLY A 163 15.12 9.94 -14.37
N ASN A 164 15.11 9.45 -13.13
CA ASN A 164 15.15 8.01 -12.91
C ASN A 164 13.93 7.32 -13.55
N TRP A 165 13.93 6.00 -13.65
CA TRP A 165 12.86 5.26 -14.33
C TRP A 165 11.44 5.57 -13.80
N ARG A 166 11.31 6.00 -12.54
CA ARG A 166 10.01 6.34 -11.96
C ARG A 166 9.38 7.60 -12.51
N THR A 167 10.21 8.53 -13.01
CA THR A 167 9.78 9.83 -13.53
C THR A 167 10.24 10.10 -14.96
N ASN A 168 11.02 9.22 -15.56
CA ASN A 168 11.53 9.40 -16.93
C ASN A 168 10.42 9.22 -17.96
N GLN A 169 10.27 10.22 -18.82
CA GLN A 169 9.24 10.32 -19.86
C GLN A 169 9.08 9.05 -20.70
N LYS A 170 10.16 8.33 -20.99
CA LYS A 170 10.13 7.12 -21.84
C LYS A 170 9.26 5.97 -21.29
N TRP A 171 8.92 6.00 -20.00
CA TRP A 171 8.12 4.96 -19.33
C TRP A 171 6.65 5.31 -19.24
N PHE A 172 6.27 6.52 -19.68
CA PHE A 172 4.87 6.94 -19.69
C PHE A 172 4.29 6.80 -21.08
N THR A 173 3.06 6.31 -21.16
CA THR A 173 2.31 6.29 -22.41
C THR A 173 2.08 7.72 -22.87
N PRO A 174 2.46 8.08 -24.09
CA PRO A 174 2.17 9.40 -24.65
C PRO A 174 0.66 9.66 -24.64
N ARG A 175 0.26 10.84 -24.17
CA ARG A 175 -1.15 11.22 -24.14
C ARG A 175 -1.72 11.28 -25.56
N SER A 176 -2.74 10.48 -25.83
CA SER A 176 -3.53 10.55 -27.06
C SER A 176 -4.69 11.53 -26.92
N GLN A 177 -5.36 11.89 -28.03
CA GLN A 177 -6.53 12.78 -27.98
C GLN A 177 -7.72 12.16 -27.20
N ASN A 178 -7.74 10.85 -27.01
CA ASN A 178 -8.79 10.12 -26.33
C ASN A 178 -8.47 9.81 -24.85
N ASP A 179 -7.25 10.11 -24.40
CA ASP A 179 -6.84 9.83 -23.03
C ASP A 179 -7.37 10.92 -22.10
N VAL A 180 -8.05 10.50 -21.03
CA VAL A 180 -8.61 11.39 -20.02
C VAL A 180 -7.57 11.69 -18.95
N LEU A 181 -6.68 10.74 -18.66
CA LEU A 181 -5.74 10.84 -17.55
C LEU A 181 -4.48 11.64 -17.91
N THR A 182 -4.04 12.46 -16.97
CA THR A 182 -2.71 13.07 -16.99
C THR A 182 -1.68 12.04 -16.55
N PRO A 183 -0.73 11.64 -17.41
CA PRO A 183 0.36 10.75 -17.03
C PRO A 183 1.22 11.37 -15.92
N GLY A 184 1.78 10.52 -15.05
CA GLY A 184 2.68 11.00 -14.02
C GLY A 184 2.87 10.00 -12.88
N CYS A 185 3.83 10.30 -11.99
CA CYS A 185 4.11 9.50 -10.81
C CYS A 185 4.48 10.41 -9.64
N ILE A 186 3.68 10.40 -8.59
CA ILE A 186 3.90 11.20 -7.39
C ILE A 186 3.84 10.34 -6.14
N ASN A 187 4.46 10.83 -5.07
CA ASN A 187 4.36 10.25 -3.74
C ASN A 187 3.72 11.25 -2.79
N LEU A 188 2.77 10.77 -2.01
CA LEU A 188 2.12 11.47 -0.92
C LEU A 188 2.61 10.85 0.40
N SER A 189 3.02 11.67 1.35
CA SER A 189 3.44 11.19 2.67
C SER A 189 3.39 12.34 3.67
N PRO A 190 2.91 12.10 4.90
CA PRO A 190 2.98 13.08 5.98
C PRO A 190 4.40 13.17 6.57
N ALA A 191 5.24 12.14 6.37
CA ALA A 191 6.58 12.04 6.93
C ALA A 191 7.55 11.44 5.90
N TRP A 192 8.13 12.30 5.07
CA TRP A 192 9.04 11.92 3.99
C TRP A 192 10.47 12.29 4.33
N PHE A 193 11.37 11.31 4.32
CA PHE A 193 12.81 11.55 4.44
C PHE A 193 13.44 11.78 3.07
N GLN A 194 14.32 12.77 3.00
CA GLN A 194 15.24 12.89 1.89
C GLN A 194 16.21 11.70 1.93
N GLN A 195 16.36 11.00 0.82
CA GLN A 195 17.26 9.83 0.73
C GLN A 195 18.68 10.18 1.19
N ARG A 196 19.29 9.32 2.00
CA ARG A 196 20.62 9.44 2.61
C ARG A 196 20.76 10.53 3.68
N HIS A 197 19.66 11.15 4.10
CA HIS A 197 19.66 12.16 5.18
C HIS A 197 18.76 11.74 6.35
N GLU A 198 18.32 10.50 6.39
CA GLU A 198 17.35 9.98 7.35
C GLU A 198 17.80 10.14 8.82
N ASN A 199 19.12 10.12 9.06
CA ASN A 199 19.70 10.29 10.40
C ASN A 199 20.13 11.73 10.71
N GLN A 200 19.96 12.67 9.77
CA GLN A 200 20.50 14.04 9.90
C GLN A 200 19.40 15.10 10.06
N VAL A 201 18.21 14.81 9.53
CA VAL A 201 17.09 15.76 9.51
C VAL A 201 15.79 15.08 9.90
N ASP A 202 14.87 15.84 10.46
CA ASP A 202 13.51 15.36 10.68
C ASP A 202 12.78 15.17 9.34
N PRO A 203 11.83 14.24 9.28
CA PRO A 203 11.03 14.06 8.07
C PRO A 203 10.14 15.28 7.82
N ALA A 204 9.92 15.56 6.55
CA ALA A 204 9.01 16.62 6.11
C ALA A 204 7.80 16.03 5.39
N VAL A 205 6.73 16.80 5.28
CA VAL A 205 5.62 16.45 4.39
C VAL A 205 6.14 16.38 2.95
N SER A 206 5.69 15.39 2.17
CA SER A 206 6.12 15.24 0.78
C SER A 206 5.81 16.49 -0.05
N ALA A 207 6.67 16.82 -1.03
CA ALA A 207 6.50 18.00 -1.88
C ALA A 207 5.12 18.07 -2.56
N SER A 208 4.53 16.94 -2.89
CA SER A 208 3.21 16.82 -3.49
C SER A 208 2.05 17.27 -2.56
N LEU A 209 2.30 17.39 -1.25
CA LEU A 209 1.34 17.85 -0.24
C LEU A 209 1.70 19.24 0.34
N ASN A 210 2.63 19.97 -0.28
CA ASN A 210 2.99 21.32 0.18
C ASN A 210 2.13 22.44 -0.43
N GLY A 211 1.26 22.10 -1.40
CA GLY A 211 0.37 23.06 -2.05
C GLY A 211 -0.88 23.40 -1.24
N ALA A 212 -1.60 24.45 -1.64
CA ALA A 212 -2.85 24.88 -1.01
C ALA A 212 -3.96 23.80 -1.10
N SER A 213 -3.94 22.94 -2.12
CA SER A 213 -4.92 21.86 -2.34
C SER A 213 -4.62 20.59 -1.51
N SER A 214 -3.64 20.59 -0.61
CA SER A 214 -3.23 19.37 0.11
C SER A 214 -4.35 18.75 0.93
N GLU A 215 -5.15 19.56 1.60
CA GLU A 215 -6.30 19.10 2.38
C GLU A 215 -7.38 18.46 1.49
N ASP A 216 -7.72 19.11 0.36
CA ASP A 216 -8.70 18.59 -0.58
C ASP A 216 -8.25 17.25 -1.20
N ILE A 217 -6.96 17.14 -1.53
CA ILE A 217 -6.35 15.88 -1.99
C ILE A 217 -6.50 14.79 -0.94
N LEU A 218 -6.17 15.07 0.32
CA LEU A 218 -6.27 14.09 1.41
C LEU A 218 -7.70 13.66 1.66
N LYS A 219 -8.65 14.59 1.64
CA LYS A 219 -10.10 14.28 1.76
C LYS A 219 -10.58 13.42 0.59
N ALA A 220 -10.19 13.73 -0.64
CA ALA A 220 -10.60 12.99 -1.82
C ALA A 220 -10.06 11.54 -1.85
N ILE A 221 -8.91 11.28 -1.23
CA ILE A 221 -8.33 9.93 -1.17
C ILE A 221 -8.70 9.17 0.12
N ALA A 222 -9.40 9.79 1.06
CA ALA A 222 -9.62 9.23 2.40
C ALA A 222 -10.34 7.88 2.38
N ARG A 223 -11.44 7.74 1.61
CA ARG A 223 -12.19 6.48 1.53
C ARG A 223 -11.40 5.34 0.86
N PRO A 224 -10.76 5.52 -0.30
CA PRO A 224 -9.84 4.51 -0.85
C PRO A 224 -8.71 4.13 0.10
N ALA A 225 -8.17 5.08 0.87
CA ALA A 225 -7.14 4.84 1.87
C ALA A 225 -7.65 4.01 3.07
N ALA A 226 -8.89 4.29 3.53
CA ALA A 226 -9.54 3.51 4.57
C ALA A 226 -9.78 2.06 4.13
N ILE A 227 -10.21 1.82 2.88
CA ILE A 227 -10.41 0.46 2.33
C ILE A 227 -9.07 -0.29 2.24
N ALA A 228 -7.99 0.35 1.79
CA ALA A 228 -6.67 -0.24 1.78
C ALA A 228 -6.21 -0.62 3.20
N THR A 229 -6.47 0.24 4.17
CA THR A 229 -6.15 -0.01 5.58
C THR A 229 -7.00 -1.15 6.17
N ALA A 230 -8.29 -1.22 5.82
CA ALA A 230 -9.18 -2.31 6.23
C ALA A 230 -8.74 -3.67 5.64
N ALA A 231 -8.25 -3.67 4.40
CA ALA A 231 -7.64 -4.87 3.83
C ALA A 231 -6.41 -5.31 4.65
N LEU A 232 -5.52 -4.38 4.99
CA LEU A 232 -4.34 -4.67 5.81
C LEU A 232 -4.71 -5.21 7.20
N ARG A 233 -5.76 -4.68 7.84
CA ARG A 233 -6.23 -5.14 9.15
C ARG A 233 -6.51 -6.64 9.17
N VAL A 234 -7.05 -7.18 8.08
CA VAL A 234 -7.33 -8.62 7.93
C VAL A 234 -6.08 -9.39 7.46
N MET A 235 -5.33 -8.84 6.49
CA MET A 235 -4.23 -9.54 5.85
C MET A 235 -2.98 -9.62 6.73
N HIS A 236 -2.73 -8.57 7.55
CA HIS A 236 -1.57 -8.47 8.43
C HIS A 236 -1.86 -7.59 9.65
N PRO A 237 -2.59 -8.10 10.67
CA PRO A 237 -2.98 -7.32 11.85
C PRO A 237 -1.82 -6.65 12.57
N GLU A 238 -0.68 -7.35 12.71
CA GLU A 238 0.51 -6.80 13.38
C GLU A 238 1.07 -5.56 12.65
N GLN A 239 1.08 -5.58 11.32
CA GLN A 239 1.48 -4.43 10.53
C GLN A 239 0.50 -3.27 10.67
N TYR A 240 -0.80 -3.55 10.71
CA TYR A 240 -1.82 -2.53 10.96
C TYR A 240 -1.57 -1.81 12.29
N TRP A 241 -1.36 -2.55 13.37
CA TRP A 241 -1.10 -1.96 14.69
C TRP A 241 0.24 -1.24 14.75
N ALA A 242 1.28 -1.78 14.11
CA ALA A 242 2.57 -1.09 13.96
C ALA A 242 2.40 0.27 13.25
N GLY A 243 1.56 0.34 12.22
CA GLY A 243 1.23 1.57 11.52
C GLY A 243 0.52 2.58 12.42
N LEU A 244 -0.51 2.17 13.19
CA LEU A 244 -1.18 3.07 14.14
C LEU A 244 -0.21 3.64 15.18
N ARG A 245 0.66 2.79 15.77
CA ARG A 245 1.69 3.23 16.71
C ARG A 245 2.67 4.22 16.07
N ALA A 246 3.04 3.98 14.81
CA ALA A 246 3.90 4.91 14.09
C ALA A 246 3.25 6.29 13.95
N PHE A 247 1.96 6.36 13.64
CA PHE A 247 1.24 7.64 13.50
C PHE A 247 1.06 8.37 14.83
N ALA A 248 0.76 7.67 15.93
CA ALA A 248 0.71 8.27 17.26
C ALA A 248 2.07 8.87 17.65
N SER A 249 3.17 8.15 17.39
CA SER A 249 4.54 8.66 17.64
C SER A 249 4.89 9.83 16.73
N LEU A 250 4.46 9.82 15.46
CA LEU A 250 4.69 10.93 14.54
C LEU A 250 3.98 12.19 14.99
N GLU A 251 2.73 12.11 15.47
CA GLU A 251 1.98 13.25 15.98
C GLU A 251 2.66 13.84 17.24
N GLU A 252 3.06 13.00 18.19
CA GLU A 252 3.80 13.44 19.39
C GLU A 252 5.11 14.16 19.00
N LYS A 253 5.85 13.61 18.03
CA LYS A 253 7.09 14.21 17.52
C LYS A 253 6.82 15.50 16.74
N ALA A 254 5.76 15.58 15.96
CA ALA A 254 5.39 16.78 15.22
C ALA A 254 5.08 17.94 16.18
N GLN A 255 4.39 17.67 17.29
CA GLN A 255 4.10 18.66 18.32
C GLN A 255 5.37 19.06 19.09
N SER A 256 6.15 18.11 19.60
CA SER A 256 7.33 18.36 20.40
C SER A 256 8.44 19.09 19.64
N LYS A 257 8.59 18.83 18.35
CA LYS A 257 9.58 19.44 17.45
C LYS A 257 9.06 20.64 16.67
N GLN A 258 7.82 21.06 16.92
CA GLN A 258 7.18 22.19 16.25
C GLN A 258 7.16 22.05 14.71
N LEU A 259 6.66 20.90 14.22
CA LEU A 259 6.50 20.60 12.80
C LEU A 259 5.02 20.78 12.36
N PRO A 260 4.50 22.03 12.28
CA PRO A 260 3.07 22.28 12.14
C PRO A 260 2.48 21.70 10.86
N LYS A 261 3.22 21.70 9.75
CA LYS A 261 2.74 21.13 8.48
C LYS A 261 2.56 19.62 8.55
N MET A 262 3.40 18.91 9.31
CA MET A 262 3.26 17.49 9.56
C MET A 262 2.01 17.22 10.40
N SER A 263 1.86 17.94 11.53
CA SER A 263 0.70 17.78 12.40
C SER A 263 -0.61 18.07 11.65
N GLU A 264 -0.68 19.16 10.87
CA GLU A 264 -1.81 19.48 10.00
C GLU A 264 -2.13 18.33 9.00
N THR A 265 -1.10 17.79 8.34
CA THR A 265 -1.27 16.72 7.36
C THR A 265 -1.77 15.43 8.01
N LEU A 266 -1.26 15.09 9.20
CA LEU A 266 -1.67 13.91 9.95
C LEU A 266 -3.15 13.93 10.34
N GLN A 267 -3.77 15.10 10.55
CA GLN A 267 -5.20 15.21 10.87
C GLN A 267 -6.11 14.68 9.75
N TYR A 268 -5.67 14.76 8.50
CA TYR A 268 -6.43 14.31 7.33
C TYR A 268 -5.91 13.00 6.73
N TRP A 269 -4.84 12.43 7.27
CA TRP A 269 -4.23 11.21 6.76
C TRP A 269 -5.01 9.97 7.23
N ALA A 270 -5.81 9.40 6.34
CA ALA A 270 -6.78 8.34 6.63
C ALA A 270 -6.24 6.91 6.38
N THR A 271 -4.95 6.66 6.63
CA THR A 271 -4.37 5.32 6.44
C THR A 271 -3.21 5.08 7.39
N VAL A 272 -2.98 3.82 7.72
CA VAL A 272 -1.81 3.39 8.52
C VAL A 272 -0.53 3.26 7.71
N PHE A 273 -0.60 3.37 6.39
CA PHE A 273 0.56 3.44 5.51
C PHE A 273 1.17 4.83 5.55
N ASN A 274 2.48 4.92 5.75
CA ASN A 274 3.15 6.22 5.84
C ASN A 274 3.51 6.82 4.47
N SER A 275 3.22 6.11 3.40
CA SER A 275 3.46 6.58 2.02
C SER A 275 2.41 6.02 1.06
N HIS A 276 2.05 6.85 0.09
CA HIS A 276 1.11 6.51 -0.95
C HIS A 276 1.62 7.03 -2.30
N SER A 277 1.86 6.14 -3.26
CA SER A 277 2.19 6.50 -4.64
C SER A 277 0.95 6.50 -5.51
N VAL A 278 0.83 7.51 -6.37
CA VAL A 278 -0.15 7.59 -7.45
C VAL A 278 0.60 7.57 -8.77
N ILE A 279 0.26 6.63 -9.63
CA ILE A 279 0.95 6.33 -10.87
C ILE A 279 -0.09 6.24 -11.97
N CYS A 280 0.01 7.12 -12.97
CA CYS A 280 -0.93 7.19 -14.09
C CYS A 280 -0.20 6.91 -15.40
N ASN A 281 -0.75 5.99 -16.21
CA ASN A 281 -0.32 5.68 -17.56
C ASN A 281 1.20 5.45 -17.69
N ARG A 282 1.76 4.62 -16.77
CA ARG A 282 3.19 4.31 -16.75
C ARG A 282 3.46 2.82 -16.84
N GLU A 283 4.30 2.44 -17.78
CA GLU A 283 4.97 1.14 -17.74
C GLU A 283 5.97 1.10 -16.58
N THR A 284 5.96 0.03 -15.84
CA THR A 284 6.89 -0.16 -14.71
C THR A 284 7.87 -1.28 -15.06
N PRO A 285 9.17 -0.96 -15.29
CA PRO A 285 10.16 -1.98 -15.58
C PRO A 285 10.33 -2.93 -14.38
N ASN A 286 10.81 -4.14 -14.62
CA ASN A 286 11.09 -5.08 -13.54
C ASN A 286 12.06 -4.48 -12.53
N HIS A 287 11.60 -4.27 -11.30
CA HIS A 287 12.37 -3.68 -10.23
C HIS A 287 12.10 -4.36 -8.90
N ARG A 288 12.84 -3.96 -7.90
CA ARG A 288 12.66 -4.31 -6.50
C ARG A 288 12.66 -3.01 -5.68
N ASP A 289 11.77 -2.91 -4.72
CA ASP A 289 11.73 -1.78 -3.81
C ASP A 289 12.68 -2.03 -2.63
N HIS A 290 13.80 -1.31 -2.61
CA HIS A 290 14.90 -1.50 -1.67
C HIS A 290 14.68 -0.86 -0.28
N SER A 291 13.74 0.07 -0.19
CA SER A 291 13.52 0.88 1.03
C SER A 291 12.30 0.44 1.82
N LEU A 292 11.77 -0.75 1.53
CA LEU A 292 10.61 -1.31 2.19
C LEU A 292 11.04 -2.37 3.20
N ILE A 293 10.23 -2.52 4.24
CA ILE A 293 10.38 -3.58 5.24
C ILE A 293 9.95 -4.90 4.58
N PRO A 294 10.81 -5.91 4.48
CA PRO A 294 10.53 -7.12 3.69
C PRO A 294 9.30 -7.90 4.15
N GLU A 295 8.99 -7.88 5.44
CA GLU A 295 7.83 -8.54 6.04
C GLU A 295 6.53 -7.76 5.95
N CYS A 296 6.58 -6.48 5.57
CA CYS A 296 5.41 -5.64 5.40
C CYS A 296 4.75 -5.87 4.03
N PHE A 297 3.43 -5.84 4.01
CA PHE A 297 2.65 -5.80 2.78
C PHE A 297 2.54 -4.38 2.26
N ASP A 298 2.72 -4.26 0.95
CA ASP A 298 2.26 -3.12 0.19
C ASP A 298 0.90 -3.47 -0.41
N ILE A 299 -0.02 -2.50 -0.43
CA ILE A 299 -1.29 -2.66 -1.10
C ILE A 299 -1.23 -1.95 -2.44
N LEU A 300 -1.33 -2.73 -3.50
CA LEU A 300 -1.36 -2.23 -4.86
C LEU A 300 -2.80 -2.32 -5.40
N THR A 301 -3.32 -1.21 -5.88
CA THR A 301 -4.59 -1.20 -6.61
C THR A 301 -4.37 -0.68 -8.02
N SER A 302 -5.12 -1.23 -8.96
CA SER A 302 -5.11 -0.77 -10.35
C SER A 302 -6.54 -0.63 -10.84
N VAL A 303 -6.90 0.55 -11.31
CA VAL A 303 -8.22 0.88 -11.85
C VAL A 303 -8.08 1.61 -13.17
N GLY A 304 -9.08 1.51 -14.04
CA GLY A 304 -9.07 2.17 -15.33
C GLY A 304 -9.91 1.45 -16.37
N ASN A 305 -9.87 1.97 -17.59
CA ASN A 305 -10.51 1.36 -18.76
C ASN A 305 -9.51 0.57 -19.64
N TYR A 306 -8.40 0.15 -19.03
CA TYR A 306 -7.31 -0.54 -19.72
C TYR A 306 -7.60 -2.03 -19.95
N SER A 307 -6.91 -2.59 -20.95
CA SER A 307 -6.84 -4.02 -21.23
C SER A 307 -5.39 -4.53 -21.15
N ASN A 308 -5.24 -5.85 -21.09
CA ASN A 308 -3.92 -6.53 -21.14
C ASN A 308 -2.92 -6.13 -20.04
N ALA A 309 -3.41 -5.79 -18.84
CA ALA A 309 -2.54 -5.52 -17.69
C ALA A 309 -2.06 -6.83 -17.08
N TRP A 310 -0.76 -6.96 -16.98
CA TRP A 310 -0.10 -8.11 -16.36
C TRP A 310 0.86 -7.64 -15.28
N MET A 311 0.68 -8.14 -14.05
CA MET A 311 1.69 -8.00 -13.02
C MET A 311 2.63 -9.20 -13.08
N ARG A 312 3.90 -8.96 -13.39
CA ARG A 312 4.93 -10.00 -13.40
C ARG A 312 5.60 -10.07 -12.04
N ARG A 313 5.51 -11.22 -11.37
CA ARG A 313 6.26 -11.63 -10.16
C ARG A 313 5.89 -10.92 -8.85
N ILE A 314 6.26 -11.60 -7.75
CA ILE A 314 5.90 -11.21 -6.38
C ILE A 314 7.01 -10.37 -5.73
N VAL A 315 8.28 -10.71 -5.89
CA VAL A 315 9.40 -10.04 -5.20
C VAL A 315 10.10 -9.02 -6.09
N ARG A 316 10.32 -9.38 -7.34
CA ARG A 316 10.73 -8.44 -8.37
C ARG A 316 9.54 -8.28 -9.30
N HIS A 317 8.98 -7.10 -9.37
CA HIS A 317 7.72 -6.87 -10.07
C HIS A 317 7.84 -5.78 -11.13
N GLY A 318 6.94 -5.85 -12.09
CA GLY A 318 6.81 -4.87 -13.16
C GLY A 318 5.39 -4.90 -13.70
N VAL A 319 4.98 -3.81 -14.32
CA VAL A 319 3.69 -3.69 -15.00
C VAL A 319 3.97 -3.34 -16.44
N HIS A 320 3.44 -4.13 -17.38
CA HIS A 320 3.54 -3.81 -18.80
C HIS A 320 2.73 -2.57 -19.15
N ALA A 321 3.13 -1.91 -20.22
CA ALA A 321 2.29 -0.91 -20.87
C ALA A 321 0.91 -1.53 -21.16
N VAL A 322 -0.14 -0.80 -20.82
CA VAL A 322 -1.52 -1.18 -21.07
C VAL A 322 -2.10 -0.33 -22.18
N GLU A 323 -3.11 -0.87 -22.85
CA GLU A 323 -3.92 -0.09 -23.77
C GLU A 323 -5.05 0.57 -22.99
N GLY A 324 -5.19 1.88 -23.09
CA GLY A 324 -6.15 2.67 -22.31
C GLY A 324 -5.55 3.35 -21.08
N ASP A 325 -6.41 3.98 -20.31
CA ASP A 325 -6.04 4.72 -19.11
C ASP A 325 -5.92 3.80 -17.88
N GLN A 326 -4.79 3.88 -17.20
CA GLN A 326 -4.50 3.13 -15.98
C GLN A 326 -4.10 4.04 -14.83
N ILE A 327 -4.72 3.83 -13.68
CA ILE A 327 -4.35 4.41 -12.41
C ILE A 327 -3.88 3.28 -11.50
N ALA A 328 -2.60 3.27 -11.14
CA ALA A 328 -2.09 2.41 -10.10
C ALA A 328 -1.86 3.23 -8.83
N ARG A 329 -2.26 2.69 -7.70
CA ARG A 329 -1.98 3.25 -6.38
C ARG A 329 -1.23 2.22 -5.54
N ALA A 330 -0.19 2.67 -4.84
CA ALA A 330 0.56 1.85 -3.92
C ALA A 330 0.57 2.51 -2.54
N TRP A 331 0.03 1.83 -1.54
CA TRP A 331 0.18 2.18 -0.13
C TRP A 331 1.26 1.29 0.47
N TYR A 332 2.24 1.91 1.12
CA TYR A 332 3.40 1.19 1.63
C TYR A 332 3.99 1.84 2.87
N MET A 333 4.84 1.09 3.57
CA MET A 333 5.53 1.55 4.76
C MET A 333 7.03 1.67 4.51
N ARG A 334 7.56 2.89 4.65
CA ARG A 334 9.00 3.14 4.56
C ARG A 334 9.67 2.84 5.89
N ASP A 335 10.73 2.03 5.82
CA ASP A 335 11.54 1.63 6.98
C ASP A 335 12.04 2.83 7.80
N ALA A 336 12.58 3.86 7.12
CA ALA A 336 13.08 5.06 7.78
C ALA A 336 12.04 5.77 8.68
N VAL A 337 10.74 5.74 8.31
CA VAL A 337 9.65 6.33 9.10
C VAL A 337 9.36 5.48 10.34
N HIS A 338 9.35 4.15 10.21
CA HIS A 338 9.19 3.23 11.34
C HIS A 338 10.34 3.36 12.34
N ILE A 339 11.58 3.40 11.85
CA ILE A 339 12.77 3.60 12.69
C ILE A 339 12.67 4.95 13.43
N TYR A 340 12.32 6.03 12.73
CA TYR A 340 12.13 7.34 13.34
C TYR A 340 11.02 7.34 14.39
N ALA A 341 9.92 6.66 14.14
CA ALA A 341 8.82 6.51 15.07
C ALA A 341 9.16 5.59 16.27
N GLY A 342 10.24 4.82 16.20
CA GLY A 342 10.64 3.87 17.26
C GLY A 342 9.80 2.58 17.24
N ILE A 343 9.24 2.19 16.09
CA ILE A 343 8.36 1.02 15.99
C ILE A 343 9.15 -0.22 15.59
N PRO A 344 9.02 -1.34 16.33
CA PRO A 344 9.70 -2.59 15.97
C PRO A 344 9.09 -3.25 14.72
N SER A 345 9.83 -4.22 14.15
CA SER A 345 9.34 -5.06 13.05
C SER A 345 8.09 -5.83 13.47
N CYS A 346 7.11 -5.92 12.56
CA CYS A 346 5.86 -6.67 12.76
C CYS A 346 5.99 -8.17 12.44
N GLY A 347 7.11 -8.61 11.85
CA GLY A 347 7.29 -10.01 11.42
C GLY A 347 6.45 -10.40 10.20
N TRP A 348 6.55 -11.67 9.80
CA TRP A 348 5.85 -12.21 8.63
C TRP A 348 4.44 -12.64 8.97
N ALA A 349 3.46 -12.21 8.19
CA ALA A 349 2.10 -12.69 8.30
C ALA A 349 1.99 -14.17 7.92
N ARG A 350 1.13 -14.93 8.61
CA ARG A 350 0.91 -16.36 8.38
C ARG A 350 -0.58 -16.65 8.30
N LEU A 351 -0.95 -17.57 7.42
CA LEU A 351 -2.30 -18.13 7.44
C LEU A 351 -2.35 -19.22 8.52
N ASP A 352 -3.26 -19.05 9.48
CA ASP A 352 -3.52 -20.08 10.50
C ASP A 352 -4.32 -21.25 9.90
N TRP A 353 -3.60 -22.22 9.35
CA TRP A 353 -4.22 -23.44 8.80
C TRP A 353 -4.59 -24.49 9.86
N LYS A 354 -4.04 -24.32 11.06
CA LYS A 354 -4.12 -25.35 12.12
C LYS A 354 -4.73 -24.78 13.37
N LYS A 355 -5.97 -24.36 13.28
CA LYS A 355 -6.83 -24.24 14.47
C LYS A 355 -8.19 -24.83 14.16
#